data_bfe5f53b21e7124d1904226915efe185
#
_entry.id   bfe5f53b21e7124d1904226915efe185
#
_cell.length_a   1.000
_cell.length_b   1.000
_cell.length_c   1.000
_cell.angle_alpha   90.00
_cell.angle_beta   90.00
_cell.angle_gamma   90.00
#
_symmetry.space_group_name_H-M   'P 1'
#
loop_
_entity.id
_entity.type
_entity.pdbx_description
1 polymer ?
#
loop_
_entity_poly.entity_id
_entity_poly.type
_entity_poly.pdbx_seq_one_letter_code
_entity_poly.pdbx_strand_id
1 'polypeptide(L)'
;MIREYGKDREKAAQLVENVGEALARMKQREETVLAVLAADISGNPHYFDRGTAAGQLLVNAICCQEDRELPKGAHEWRDLLLQTGIAPDPISSSVHVYGLHLLTAQGEHPAYEAFCRRKEASVITLENLKGVTGARAGGDTVFVVENEMVFCFLVNALSEKDEGELTLLCISGQPRTAALKVLSLLTEGGYRILYNGDMDPEGVDIADRLWKRFGQMLEIWRMSPEDYRNGISGEQVGAKRLSRLCHMENSILRETAVQMRKTGRAAYQENILKDLLEDLAVYIKSK
;
A
#
# COMPACT_ATOMS: atom_id res chain seq x y z
N MET A 1 -3.95 -30.18 5.98
CA MET A 1 -4.20 -31.17 7.04
C MET A 1 -4.24 -32.61 6.51
N ILE A 2 -5.26 -33.05 5.76
CA ILE A 2 -5.36 -34.45 5.25
C ILE A 2 -4.10 -34.90 4.51
N ARG A 3 -3.50 -34.04 3.70
CA ARG A 3 -2.30 -34.28 2.92
C ARG A 3 -1.04 -34.47 3.78
N GLU A 4 -0.91 -33.70 4.87
CA GLU A 4 0.21 -33.79 5.82
C GLU A 4 0.03 -34.99 6.75
N TYR A 5 -1.19 -35.24 7.23
CA TYR A 5 -1.51 -36.42 8.04
C TYR A 5 -1.23 -37.75 7.30
N GLY A 6 -1.48 -37.78 5.98
CA GLY A 6 -1.17 -38.96 5.16
C GLY A 6 0.32 -39.23 4.94
N LYS A 7 1.16 -38.22 5.16
CA LYS A 7 2.63 -38.33 5.00
C LYS A 7 3.33 -38.63 6.33
N ASP A 8 2.96 -37.90 7.39
CA ASP A 8 3.60 -37.98 8.68
C ASP A 8 2.61 -37.55 9.78
N ARG A 9 2.14 -38.48 10.56
CA ARG A 9 1.13 -38.25 11.61
C ARG A 9 1.67 -37.40 12.76
N GLU A 10 2.92 -37.58 13.15
CA GLU A 10 3.53 -36.82 14.26
C GLU A 10 3.71 -35.36 13.87
N LYS A 11 4.19 -35.10 12.65
CA LYS A 11 4.28 -33.73 12.12
C LYS A 11 2.91 -33.06 11.98
N ALA A 12 1.90 -33.82 11.59
CA ALA A 12 0.54 -33.27 11.50
C ALA A 12 -0.04 -32.93 12.88
N ALA A 13 0.23 -33.74 13.90
CA ALA A 13 -0.16 -33.46 15.29
C ALA A 13 0.55 -32.19 15.80
N GLN A 14 1.86 -32.12 15.64
CA GLN A 14 2.66 -30.93 16.01
C GLN A 14 2.20 -29.66 15.31
N LEU A 15 1.83 -29.76 14.03
CA LEU A 15 1.28 -28.63 13.27
C LEU A 15 -0.01 -28.09 13.90
N VAL A 16 -0.91 -28.98 14.34
CA VAL A 16 -2.18 -28.60 14.99
C VAL A 16 -1.90 -27.97 16.36
N GLU A 17 -1.02 -28.58 17.15
CA GLU A 17 -0.63 -28.07 18.47
C GLU A 17 -0.04 -26.67 18.37
N ASN A 18 0.93 -26.46 17.47
CA ASN A 18 1.60 -25.17 17.27
C ASN A 18 0.60 -24.08 16.80
N VAL A 19 -0.33 -24.43 15.90
CA VAL A 19 -1.36 -23.48 15.48
C VAL A 19 -2.35 -23.20 16.62
N GLY A 20 -2.70 -24.21 17.41
CA GLY A 20 -3.54 -24.04 18.60
C GLY A 20 -2.91 -23.10 19.63
N GLU A 21 -1.59 -23.22 19.86
CA GLU A 21 -0.85 -22.32 20.74
C GLU A 21 -0.81 -20.89 20.19
N ALA A 22 -0.58 -20.72 18.87
CA ALA A 22 -0.62 -19.40 18.23
C ALA A 22 -1.99 -18.73 18.43
N LEU A 23 -3.09 -19.44 18.20
CA LEU A 23 -4.45 -18.94 18.43
C LEU A 23 -4.74 -18.60 19.90
N ALA A 24 -4.17 -19.36 20.84
CA ALA A 24 -4.32 -19.09 22.26
C ALA A 24 -3.62 -17.78 22.68
N ARG A 25 -2.41 -17.55 22.17
CA ARG A 25 -1.66 -16.30 22.41
C ARG A 25 -2.35 -15.07 21.78
N MET A 26 -2.93 -15.22 20.60
CA MET A 26 -3.72 -14.15 19.95
C MET A 26 -4.90 -13.69 20.82
N LYS A 27 -5.55 -14.59 21.54
CA LYS A 27 -6.66 -14.25 22.46
C LYS A 27 -6.24 -13.40 23.65
N GLN A 28 -4.95 -13.40 24.00
CA GLN A 28 -4.41 -12.57 25.09
C GLN A 28 -4.20 -11.11 24.67
N ARG A 29 -4.45 -10.76 23.40
CA ARG A 29 -4.36 -9.41 22.81
C ARG A 29 -2.98 -8.75 22.92
N GLU A 30 -1.91 -9.50 23.04
CA GLU A 30 -0.57 -8.98 22.92
C GLU A 30 -0.20 -8.84 21.43
N GLU A 31 0.08 -7.61 20.99
CA GLU A 31 0.62 -7.40 19.66
C GLU A 31 1.99 -8.07 19.56
N THR A 32 2.17 -8.92 18.56
CA THR A 32 3.43 -9.61 18.34
C THR A 32 3.84 -9.63 16.87
N VAL A 33 5.13 -9.79 16.61
CA VAL A 33 5.66 -9.97 15.27
C VAL A 33 5.56 -11.44 14.88
N LEU A 34 5.05 -11.72 13.66
CA LEU A 34 4.81 -13.10 13.19
C LEU A 34 6.05 -13.99 13.33
N ALA A 35 7.24 -13.47 12.97
CA ALA A 35 8.49 -14.21 13.05
C ALA A 35 8.90 -14.54 14.50
N VAL A 36 8.60 -13.65 15.46
CA VAL A 36 8.86 -13.88 16.89
C VAL A 36 7.89 -14.96 17.41
N LEU A 37 6.61 -14.83 17.14
CA LEU A 37 5.60 -15.84 17.49
C LEU A 37 5.95 -17.22 16.91
N ALA A 38 6.39 -17.26 15.65
CA ALA A 38 6.81 -18.48 14.98
C ALA A 38 8.03 -19.12 15.62
N ALA A 39 9.05 -18.30 15.94
CA ALA A 39 10.27 -18.76 16.61
C ALA A 39 9.99 -19.31 18.02
N ASP A 40 9.18 -18.62 18.80
CA ASP A 40 8.82 -19.03 20.17
C ASP A 40 8.08 -20.37 20.22
N ILE A 41 7.19 -20.61 19.24
CA ILE A 41 6.37 -21.81 19.22
C ILE A 41 7.10 -23.00 18.58
N SER A 42 7.88 -22.77 17.53
CA SER A 42 8.42 -23.84 16.70
C SER A 42 9.95 -23.88 16.61
N GLY A 43 10.64 -22.87 17.15
CA GLY A 43 12.07 -22.66 16.93
C GLY A 43 12.44 -22.15 15.52
N ASN A 44 11.45 -21.94 14.64
CA ASN A 44 11.67 -21.50 13.26
C ASN A 44 10.90 -20.20 12.96
N PRO A 45 11.56 -19.06 12.74
CA PRO A 45 10.90 -17.77 12.48
C PRO A 45 10.06 -17.75 11.20
N HIS A 46 10.28 -18.69 10.27
CA HIS A 46 9.54 -18.84 9.02
C HIS A 46 8.37 -19.84 9.09
N TYR A 47 8.10 -20.39 10.27
CA TYR A 47 7.13 -21.48 10.44
C TYR A 47 5.72 -21.08 9.99
N PHE A 48 5.29 -19.87 10.29
CA PHE A 48 3.98 -19.34 9.92
C PHE A 48 3.95 -18.47 8.66
N ASP A 49 5.01 -18.50 7.85
CA ASP A 49 5.03 -17.75 6.60
C ASP A 49 3.89 -18.19 5.66
N ARG A 50 3.40 -17.28 4.84
CA ARG A 50 2.24 -17.50 3.94
C ARG A 50 2.31 -18.76 3.09
N GLY A 51 3.50 -19.18 2.66
CA GLY A 51 3.73 -20.34 1.80
C GLY A 51 3.80 -21.68 2.55
N THR A 52 3.81 -21.67 3.89
CA THR A 52 3.96 -22.87 4.71
C THR A 52 2.61 -23.51 5.03
N ALA A 53 2.62 -24.80 5.35
CA ALA A 53 1.43 -25.52 5.82
C ALA A 53 0.89 -24.93 7.14
N ALA A 54 1.81 -24.48 8.03
CA ALA A 54 1.46 -23.86 9.31
C ALA A 54 0.81 -22.47 9.11
N GLY A 55 1.38 -21.62 8.24
CA GLY A 55 0.80 -20.32 7.93
C GLY A 55 -0.58 -20.42 7.28
N GLN A 56 -0.76 -21.39 6.38
CA GLN A 56 -2.07 -21.66 5.79
C GLN A 56 -3.08 -22.16 6.82
N LEU A 57 -2.66 -23.08 7.70
CA LEU A 57 -3.55 -23.62 8.74
C LEU A 57 -3.93 -22.54 9.75
N LEU A 58 -2.98 -21.69 10.16
CA LEU A 58 -3.23 -20.58 11.07
C LEU A 58 -4.29 -19.64 10.50
N VAL A 59 -4.13 -19.19 9.27
CA VAL A 59 -5.08 -18.28 8.60
C VAL A 59 -6.44 -18.93 8.40
N ASN A 60 -6.48 -20.21 8.00
CA ASN A 60 -7.74 -20.95 7.88
C ASN A 60 -8.47 -21.04 9.23
N ALA A 61 -7.73 -21.27 10.32
CA ALA A 61 -8.32 -21.35 11.65
C ALA A 61 -8.85 -19.98 12.13
N ILE A 62 -8.12 -18.89 11.86
CA ILE A 62 -8.58 -17.52 12.14
C ILE A 62 -9.89 -17.23 11.36
N CYS A 63 -9.90 -17.48 10.05
CA CYS A 63 -11.08 -17.25 9.23
C CYS A 63 -12.28 -18.07 9.69
N CYS A 64 -12.05 -19.31 10.09
CA CYS A 64 -13.12 -20.18 10.64
C CYS A 64 -13.67 -19.66 11.98
N GLN A 65 -12.81 -19.12 12.86
CA GLN A 65 -13.25 -18.57 14.16
C GLN A 65 -14.01 -17.25 14.02
N GLU A 66 -13.66 -16.44 13.01
CA GLU A 66 -14.24 -15.11 12.80
C GLU A 66 -15.34 -15.09 11.72
N ASP A 67 -15.71 -16.24 11.18
CA ASP A 67 -16.68 -16.40 10.08
C ASP A 67 -16.35 -15.50 8.88
N ARG A 68 -15.09 -15.57 8.41
CA ARG A 68 -14.57 -14.77 7.30
C ARG A 68 -14.17 -15.62 6.10
N GLU A 69 -14.20 -15.01 4.92
CA GLU A 69 -13.62 -15.60 3.71
C GLU A 69 -12.10 -15.71 3.81
N LEU A 70 -11.56 -16.72 3.15
CA LEU A 70 -10.10 -16.91 3.06
C LEU A 70 -9.45 -15.82 2.21
N PRO A 71 -8.28 -15.30 2.60
CA PRO A 71 -7.58 -14.27 1.86
C PRO A 71 -7.13 -14.79 0.48
N LYS A 72 -7.46 -14.04 -0.57
CA LYS A 72 -7.14 -14.36 -1.97
C LYS A 72 -5.70 -13.96 -2.36
N GLY A 73 -5.10 -13.04 -1.61
CA GLY A 73 -3.78 -12.48 -1.93
C GLY A 73 -2.87 -12.27 -0.72
N ALA A 74 -1.63 -11.85 -0.99
CA ALA A 74 -0.64 -11.58 0.06
C ALA A 74 -1.04 -10.40 0.94
N HIS A 75 -1.74 -9.41 0.37
CA HIS A 75 -2.21 -8.26 1.09
C HIS A 75 -3.30 -8.63 2.09
N GLU A 76 -4.38 -9.27 1.63
CA GLU A 76 -5.48 -9.71 2.48
C GLU A 76 -4.99 -10.64 3.61
N TRP A 77 -3.98 -11.49 3.32
CA TRP A 77 -3.33 -12.34 4.31
C TRP A 77 -2.63 -11.52 5.41
N ARG A 78 -1.90 -10.45 5.03
CA ARG A 78 -1.26 -9.56 6.00
C ARG A 78 -2.27 -8.75 6.80
N ASP A 79 -3.30 -8.23 6.14
CA ASP A 79 -4.35 -7.47 6.79
C ASP A 79 -5.11 -8.30 7.83
N LEU A 80 -5.42 -9.56 7.50
CA LEU A 80 -6.05 -10.50 8.42
C LEU A 80 -5.19 -10.68 9.68
N LEU A 81 -3.90 -10.97 9.54
CA LEU A 81 -3.00 -11.14 10.67
C LEU A 81 -2.89 -9.86 11.51
N LEU A 82 -2.77 -8.70 10.88
CA LEU A 82 -2.73 -7.43 11.60
C LEU A 82 -3.99 -7.16 12.42
N GLN A 83 -5.17 -7.47 11.89
CA GLN A 83 -6.42 -7.32 12.62
C GLN A 83 -6.51 -8.24 13.84
N THR A 84 -5.75 -9.33 13.85
CA THR A 84 -5.65 -10.26 14.98
C THR A 84 -4.48 -9.95 15.93
N GLY A 85 -3.77 -8.84 15.74
CA GLY A 85 -2.63 -8.43 16.57
C GLY A 85 -1.29 -9.03 16.16
N ILE A 86 -1.23 -9.75 15.03
CA ILE A 86 0.03 -10.31 14.52
C ILE A 86 0.57 -9.41 13.39
N ALA A 87 1.72 -8.80 13.60
CA ALA A 87 2.39 -7.99 12.58
C ALA A 87 3.33 -8.88 11.73
N PRO A 88 3.03 -9.14 10.45
CA PRO A 88 3.92 -9.96 9.61
C PRO A 88 5.25 -9.29 9.33
N ASP A 89 5.25 -7.97 9.15
CA ASP A 89 6.42 -7.17 8.83
C ASP A 89 6.15 -5.69 9.11
N PRO A 90 6.39 -5.23 10.35
CA PRO A 90 6.04 -3.86 10.74
C PRO A 90 7.02 -2.81 10.23
N ILE A 91 8.26 -3.16 9.89
CA ILE A 91 9.32 -2.22 9.53
C ILE A 91 9.47 -2.04 8.03
N SER A 92 9.52 -3.12 7.25
CA SER A 92 9.66 -3.01 5.79
C SER A 92 8.36 -2.61 5.08
N SER A 93 7.23 -2.61 5.81
CA SER A 93 6.00 -1.97 5.31
C SER A 93 6.07 -0.46 5.56
N SER A 94 6.32 0.31 4.51
CA SER A 94 6.56 1.75 4.60
C SER A 94 5.85 2.54 3.51
N VAL A 95 5.74 3.85 3.74
CA VAL A 95 5.29 4.86 2.79
C VAL A 95 6.13 6.12 2.96
N HIS A 96 6.56 6.74 1.85
CA HIS A 96 7.24 8.01 1.88
C HIS A 96 6.22 9.13 1.90
N VAL A 97 6.45 10.16 2.70
CA VAL A 97 5.51 11.26 2.89
C VAL A 97 6.21 12.60 2.96
N TYR A 98 5.51 13.64 2.47
CA TYR A 98 5.88 15.03 2.58
C TYR A 98 4.63 15.83 2.98
N GLY A 99 4.75 16.71 3.98
CA GLY A 99 3.66 17.57 4.42
C GLY A 99 2.47 16.83 5.04
N LEU A 100 2.71 15.67 5.68
CA LEU A 100 1.69 14.87 6.36
C LEU A 100 1.81 14.99 7.88
N HIS A 101 0.71 15.35 8.54
CA HIS A 101 0.59 15.39 9.98
C HIS A 101 -0.10 14.11 10.49
N LEU A 102 0.51 13.42 11.46
CA LEU A 102 -0.10 12.29 12.14
C LEU A 102 -0.71 12.72 13.46
N LEU A 103 -1.90 12.21 13.75
CA LEU A 103 -2.65 12.50 14.98
C LEU A 103 -2.62 11.31 15.92
N THR A 104 -2.42 11.57 17.20
CA THR A 104 -2.45 10.57 18.28
C THR A 104 -3.49 11.01 19.33
N ALA A 105 -3.75 10.18 20.33
CA ALA A 105 -4.62 10.53 21.45
C ALA A 105 -4.11 11.75 22.25
N GLN A 106 -2.81 12.07 22.15
CA GLN A 106 -2.18 13.23 22.82
C GLN A 106 -2.07 14.47 21.94
N GLY A 107 -2.60 14.43 20.71
CA GLY A 107 -2.49 15.50 19.71
C GLY A 107 -1.58 15.12 18.54
N GLU A 108 -0.96 16.12 17.91
CA GLU A 108 -0.08 15.94 16.77
C GLU A 108 1.20 15.16 17.16
N HIS A 109 1.60 14.23 16.31
CA HIS A 109 2.79 13.42 16.54
C HIS A 109 4.07 14.25 16.35
N PRO A 110 4.86 14.52 17.42
CA PRO A 110 5.89 15.56 17.42
C PRO A 110 7.01 15.35 16.39
N ALA A 111 7.35 14.11 16.08
CA ALA A 111 8.40 13.82 15.10
C ALA A 111 7.95 14.20 13.66
N TYR A 112 6.70 13.90 13.29
CA TYR A 112 6.18 14.22 11.96
C TYR A 112 5.88 15.72 11.82
N GLU A 113 5.46 16.40 12.88
CA GLU A 113 5.38 17.85 12.92
C GLU A 113 6.74 18.52 12.70
N ALA A 114 7.83 17.94 13.22
CA ALA A 114 9.17 18.44 12.96
C ALA A 114 9.54 18.33 11.47
N PHE A 115 9.21 17.23 10.79
CA PHE A 115 9.43 17.08 9.34
C PHE A 115 8.61 18.10 8.54
N CYS A 116 7.34 18.29 8.89
CA CYS A 116 6.48 19.29 8.24
C CYS A 116 7.04 20.71 8.37
N ARG A 117 7.45 21.13 9.59
CA ARG A 117 8.06 22.45 9.82
C ARG A 117 9.37 22.66 9.09
N ARG A 118 10.15 21.58 8.89
CA ARG A 118 11.42 21.62 8.16
C ARG A 118 11.25 21.49 6.66
N LYS A 119 10.02 21.22 6.19
CA LYS A 119 9.72 20.89 4.78
C LYS A 119 10.58 19.74 4.25
N GLU A 120 10.75 18.72 5.06
CA GLU A 120 11.52 17.52 4.75
C GLU A 120 10.59 16.32 4.53
N ALA A 121 10.94 15.48 3.55
CA ALA A 121 10.30 14.18 3.39
C ALA A 121 10.67 13.24 4.56
N SER A 122 9.75 12.34 4.88
CA SER A 122 9.97 11.30 5.88
C SER A 122 9.41 9.96 5.43
N VAL A 123 9.73 8.92 6.18
CA VAL A 123 9.20 7.56 5.96
C VAL A 123 8.35 7.17 7.15
N ILE A 124 7.16 6.66 6.88
CA ILE A 124 6.27 6.08 7.89
C ILE A 124 6.27 4.58 7.70
N THR A 125 6.69 3.85 8.71
CA THR A 125 6.55 2.39 8.76
C THR A 125 5.23 2.01 9.43
N LEU A 126 4.83 0.75 9.31
CA LEU A 126 3.67 0.26 10.03
C LEU A 126 3.85 0.36 11.55
N GLU A 127 5.09 0.22 12.05
CA GLU A 127 5.44 0.41 13.46
C GLU A 127 5.19 1.85 13.92
N ASN A 128 5.51 2.85 13.11
CA ASN A 128 5.24 4.25 13.43
C ASN A 128 3.75 4.59 13.51
N LEU A 129 2.88 3.76 12.94
CA LEU A 129 1.43 3.94 12.98
C LEU A 129 0.76 3.35 14.22
N LYS A 130 1.54 2.79 15.16
CA LYS A 130 1.02 2.39 16.47
C LYS A 130 0.60 3.62 17.27
N GLY A 131 -0.62 3.60 17.79
CA GLY A 131 -1.19 4.73 18.54
C GLY A 131 -1.58 5.95 17.68
N VAL A 132 -1.42 5.89 16.36
CA VAL A 132 -1.94 6.91 15.44
C VAL A 132 -3.43 6.70 15.25
N THR A 133 -4.21 7.77 15.50
CA THR A 133 -5.68 7.77 15.46
C THR A 133 -6.24 8.51 14.25
N GLY A 134 -5.41 9.27 13.53
CA GLY A 134 -5.82 10.03 12.34
C GLY A 134 -4.63 10.63 11.61
N ALA A 135 -4.93 11.25 10.48
CA ALA A 135 -3.96 11.99 9.68
C ALA A 135 -4.58 13.29 9.17
N ARG A 136 -3.76 14.35 9.05
CA ARG A 136 -4.14 15.64 8.49
C ARG A 136 -3.21 16.01 7.35
N ALA A 137 -3.77 16.43 6.24
CA ALA A 137 -3.03 16.90 5.08
C ALA A 137 -2.94 18.42 5.04
N GLY A 138 -1.97 18.95 4.34
CA GLY A 138 -1.92 20.34 3.91
C GLY A 138 -2.94 20.54 2.77
N GLY A 139 -4.02 21.27 3.02
CA GLY A 139 -5.13 21.45 2.09
C GLY A 139 -6.18 20.33 2.16
N ASP A 140 -6.98 20.17 1.11
CA ASP A 140 -8.10 19.22 1.03
C ASP A 140 -7.82 18.01 0.14
N THR A 141 -6.67 18.00 -0.51
CA THR A 141 -6.26 17.01 -1.50
C THR A 141 -4.86 16.49 -1.19
N VAL A 142 -4.71 15.18 -1.31
CA VAL A 142 -3.44 14.46 -1.14
C VAL A 142 -3.01 13.90 -2.49
N PHE A 143 -1.80 14.23 -2.90
CA PHE A 143 -1.22 13.69 -4.12
C PHE A 143 -0.43 12.42 -3.80
N VAL A 144 -0.58 11.41 -4.62
CA VAL A 144 0.07 10.11 -4.43
C VAL A 144 0.72 9.67 -5.72
N VAL A 145 2.00 9.38 -5.66
CA VAL A 145 2.78 8.83 -6.79
C VAL A 145 3.26 7.42 -6.49
N GLU A 146 3.53 6.65 -7.52
CA GLU A 146 4.03 5.29 -7.38
C GLU A 146 5.54 5.24 -7.17
N ASN A 147 6.29 6.08 -7.91
CA ASN A 147 7.73 5.99 -8.08
C ASN A 147 8.48 6.93 -7.11
N GLU A 148 9.51 6.40 -6.43
CA GLU A 148 10.31 7.16 -5.45
C GLU A 148 11.12 8.29 -6.11
N MET A 149 11.59 8.10 -7.35
CA MET A 149 12.38 9.14 -8.04
C MET A 149 11.50 10.31 -8.45
N VAL A 150 10.24 10.02 -8.87
CA VAL A 150 9.22 11.03 -9.13
C VAL A 150 8.89 11.81 -7.86
N PHE A 151 8.66 11.10 -6.75
CA PHE A 151 8.43 11.71 -5.44
C PHE A 151 9.59 12.64 -5.04
N CYS A 152 10.82 12.14 -5.12
CA CYS A 152 12.02 12.91 -4.78
C CYS A 152 12.15 14.18 -5.63
N PHE A 153 11.93 14.08 -6.94
CA PHE A 153 11.95 15.22 -7.84
C PHE A 153 10.91 16.28 -7.46
N LEU A 154 9.65 15.85 -7.23
CA LEU A 154 8.56 16.76 -6.87
C LEU A 154 8.80 17.43 -5.51
N VAL A 155 9.25 16.69 -4.50
CA VAL A 155 9.59 17.25 -3.18
C VAL A 155 10.69 18.30 -3.29
N ASN A 156 11.76 18.02 -4.01
CA ASN A 156 12.86 18.99 -4.20
C ASN A 156 12.37 20.27 -4.89
N ALA A 157 11.56 20.13 -5.94
CA ALA A 157 11.01 21.29 -6.65
C ALA A 157 10.02 22.12 -5.82
N LEU A 158 9.33 21.48 -4.85
CA LEU A 158 8.38 22.14 -3.95
C LEU A 158 9.09 22.81 -2.76
N SER A 159 10.13 22.17 -2.20
CA SER A 159 10.85 22.70 -1.03
C SER A 159 11.62 23.99 -1.32
N GLU A 160 11.98 24.22 -2.58
CA GLU A 160 12.60 25.47 -3.03
C GLU A 160 11.61 26.65 -3.10
N LYS A 161 10.32 26.38 -3.15
CA LYS A 161 9.25 27.38 -3.21
C LYS A 161 8.61 27.50 -1.84
N ASP A 162 8.67 28.66 -1.24
CA ASP A 162 8.09 28.92 0.11
C ASP A 162 6.55 29.06 0.07
N GLU A 163 5.90 28.43 -0.89
CA GLU A 163 4.49 28.60 -1.22
C GLU A 163 3.65 27.40 -0.73
N GLY A 164 2.76 27.66 0.26
CA GLY A 164 1.60 26.83 0.58
C GLY A 164 1.88 25.47 1.25
N GLU A 165 0.81 24.90 1.82
CA GLU A 165 0.83 23.55 2.38
C GLU A 165 0.34 22.54 1.34
N LEU A 166 1.09 21.48 1.14
CA LEU A 166 0.76 20.38 0.24
C LEU A 166 1.16 19.05 0.88
N THR A 167 0.36 18.02 0.66
CA THR A 167 0.71 16.65 1.06
C THR A 167 0.96 15.78 -0.17
N LEU A 168 2.14 15.19 -0.23
CA LEU A 168 2.56 14.26 -1.26
C LEU A 168 3.01 12.94 -0.62
N LEU A 169 2.55 11.82 -1.17
CA LEU A 169 2.94 10.48 -0.75
C LEU A 169 3.56 9.70 -1.91
N CYS A 170 4.45 8.73 -1.58
CA CYS A 170 4.90 7.72 -2.53
C CYS A 170 4.68 6.32 -1.94
N ILE A 171 4.02 5.46 -2.72
CA ILE A 171 3.68 4.09 -2.31
C ILE A 171 4.73 3.05 -2.70
N SER A 172 5.76 3.42 -3.46
CA SER A 172 6.90 2.56 -3.85
C SER A 172 6.46 1.27 -4.55
N GLY A 173 5.79 1.40 -5.69
CA GLY A 173 5.24 0.28 -6.46
C GLY A 173 3.97 -0.29 -5.83
N GLN A 174 3.93 -1.58 -5.56
CA GLN A 174 2.76 -2.22 -4.91
C GLN A 174 2.56 -1.66 -3.50
N PRO A 175 1.38 -1.03 -3.21
CA PRO A 175 1.15 -0.42 -1.92
C PRO A 175 1.22 -1.45 -0.80
N ARG A 176 2.06 -1.18 0.19
CA ARG A 176 2.20 -2.01 1.38
C ARG A 176 1.19 -1.57 2.45
N THR A 177 1.05 -2.34 3.51
CA THR A 177 0.07 -2.10 4.56
C THR A 177 0.18 -0.72 5.20
N ALA A 178 1.39 -0.19 5.43
CA ALA A 178 1.59 1.16 5.95
C ALA A 178 0.99 2.23 5.03
N ALA A 179 1.25 2.12 3.71
CA ALA A 179 0.69 3.03 2.72
C ALA A 179 -0.84 3.00 2.72
N LEU A 180 -1.42 1.79 2.71
CA LEU A 180 -2.89 1.63 2.73
C LEU A 180 -3.52 2.15 4.02
N LYS A 181 -2.86 1.95 5.19
CA LYS A 181 -3.33 2.49 6.47
C LYS A 181 -3.30 4.01 6.48
N VAL A 182 -2.23 4.64 5.97
CA VAL A 182 -2.15 6.11 5.85
C VAL A 182 -3.23 6.64 4.91
N LEU A 183 -3.43 6.01 3.74
CA LEU A 183 -4.49 6.40 2.80
C LEU A 183 -5.89 6.24 3.44
N SER A 184 -6.14 5.19 4.21
CA SER A 184 -7.40 5.01 4.93
C SER A 184 -7.64 6.13 5.97
N LEU A 185 -6.63 6.46 6.79
CA LEU A 185 -6.72 7.55 7.76
C LEU A 185 -7.01 8.90 7.09
N LEU A 186 -6.43 9.15 5.93
CA LEU A 186 -6.69 10.37 5.15
C LEU A 186 -8.11 10.40 4.59
N THR A 187 -8.58 9.32 3.98
CA THR A 187 -9.95 9.26 3.42
C THR A 187 -11.02 9.28 4.50
N GLU A 188 -10.79 8.67 5.65
CA GLU A 188 -11.63 8.78 6.86
C GLU A 188 -11.66 10.21 7.40
N GLY A 189 -10.56 10.96 7.26
CA GLY A 189 -10.47 12.39 7.57
C GLY A 189 -11.13 13.31 6.52
N GLY A 190 -11.70 12.76 5.45
CA GLY A 190 -12.38 13.50 4.38
C GLY A 190 -11.48 14.07 3.29
N TYR A 191 -10.19 13.70 3.24
CA TYR A 191 -9.26 14.17 2.22
C TYR A 191 -9.42 13.37 0.92
N ARG A 192 -9.43 14.08 -0.22
CA ARG A 192 -9.41 13.45 -1.55
C ARG A 192 -7.99 13.03 -1.91
N ILE A 193 -7.88 11.91 -2.61
CA ILE A 193 -6.62 11.38 -3.11
C ILE A 193 -6.57 11.53 -4.62
N LEU A 194 -5.51 12.14 -5.14
CA LEU A 194 -5.17 12.14 -6.55
C LEU A 194 -3.99 11.19 -6.76
N TYR A 195 -4.23 10.06 -7.42
CA TYR A 195 -3.25 9.01 -7.63
C TYR A 195 -2.71 9.01 -9.06
N ASN A 196 -1.38 9.00 -9.18
CA ASN A 196 -0.64 8.79 -10.40
C ASN A 196 0.32 7.60 -10.26
N GLY A 197 0.42 6.79 -11.30
CA GLY A 197 1.33 5.65 -11.39
C GLY A 197 1.88 5.49 -12.81
N ASP A 198 2.79 4.53 -12.97
CA ASP A 198 3.25 4.16 -14.29
C ASP A 198 2.10 3.62 -15.15
N MET A 199 2.11 3.99 -16.41
CA MET A 199 1.15 3.46 -17.39
C MET A 199 1.78 2.27 -18.11
N ASP A 200 2.09 1.24 -17.30
CA ASP A 200 2.39 -0.12 -17.72
C ASP A 200 1.31 -1.07 -17.16
N PRO A 201 1.27 -2.37 -17.52
CA PRO A 201 0.22 -3.27 -17.06
C PRO A 201 0.13 -3.40 -15.54
N GLU A 202 1.24 -3.34 -14.84
CA GLU A 202 1.31 -3.46 -13.38
C GLU A 202 0.84 -2.16 -12.68
N GLY A 203 1.29 -1.01 -13.14
CA GLY A 203 0.93 0.30 -12.57
C GLY A 203 -0.55 0.62 -12.79
N VAL A 204 -1.10 0.32 -13.98
CA VAL A 204 -2.55 0.47 -14.25
C VAL A 204 -3.38 -0.48 -13.38
N ASP A 205 -2.92 -1.71 -13.12
CA ASP A 205 -3.59 -2.65 -12.20
C ASP A 205 -3.55 -2.16 -10.74
N ILE A 206 -2.43 -1.55 -10.31
CA ILE A 206 -2.33 -0.91 -8.99
C ILE A 206 -3.35 0.23 -8.88
N ALA A 207 -3.38 1.11 -9.87
CA ALA A 207 -4.30 2.26 -9.91
C ALA A 207 -5.78 1.81 -9.83
N ASP A 208 -6.19 0.82 -10.61
CA ASP A 208 -7.56 0.30 -10.63
C ASP A 208 -7.94 -0.34 -9.28
N ARG A 209 -7.03 -1.08 -8.64
CA ARG A 209 -7.25 -1.66 -7.32
C ARG A 209 -7.37 -0.61 -6.21
N LEU A 210 -6.54 0.44 -6.25
CA LEU A 210 -6.64 1.55 -5.31
C LEU A 210 -7.95 2.30 -5.50
N TRP A 211 -8.32 2.59 -6.75
CA TRP A 211 -9.61 3.24 -7.05
C TRP A 211 -10.80 2.42 -6.56
N LYS A 212 -10.81 1.10 -6.76
CA LYS A 212 -11.85 0.21 -6.20
C LYS A 212 -11.92 0.25 -4.67
N ARG A 213 -10.76 0.29 -4.03
CA ARG A 213 -10.68 0.27 -2.56
C ARG A 213 -11.21 1.56 -1.93
N PHE A 214 -10.85 2.72 -2.48
CA PHE A 214 -11.16 4.02 -1.90
C PHE A 214 -12.36 4.72 -2.55
N GLY A 215 -12.88 4.18 -3.63
CA GLY A 215 -14.10 4.65 -4.28
C GLY A 215 -14.01 6.13 -4.68
N GLN A 216 -15.02 6.91 -4.31
CA GLN A 216 -15.12 8.34 -4.65
C GLN A 216 -14.04 9.22 -4.00
N MET A 217 -13.34 8.71 -3.00
CA MET A 217 -12.27 9.45 -2.33
C MET A 217 -10.94 9.40 -3.10
N LEU A 218 -10.82 8.56 -4.14
CA LEU A 218 -9.63 8.46 -4.98
C LEU A 218 -9.97 8.71 -6.44
N GLU A 219 -9.30 9.68 -7.02
CA GLU A 219 -9.36 10.01 -8.44
C GLU A 219 -8.03 9.64 -9.12
N ILE A 220 -8.13 9.18 -10.36
CA ILE A 220 -6.99 8.88 -11.21
C ILE A 220 -6.46 10.19 -11.80
N TRP A 221 -5.20 10.50 -11.51
CA TRP A 221 -4.52 11.73 -11.88
C TRP A 221 -3.45 11.47 -12.93
N ARG A 222 -3.54 12.19 -14.07
CA ARG A 222 -2.55 12.12 -15.16
C ARG A 222 -2.26 10.69 -15.66
N MET A 223 -3.30 9.87 -15.79
CA MET A 223 -3.21 8.53 -16.39
C MET A 223 -4.25 8.34 -17.50
N SER A 224 -4.68 9.42 -18.14
CA SER A 224 -5.60 9.39 -19.29
C SER A 224 -4.91 8.87 -20.56
N PRO A 225 -5.67 8.56 -21.62
CA PRO A 225 -5.09 8.24 -22.93
C PRO A 225 -4.19 9.34 -23.52
N GLU A 226 -4.41 10.60 -23.13
CA GLU A 226 -3.59 11.73 -23.53
C GLU A 226 -2.26 11.75 -22.77
N ASP A 227 -2.33 11.61 -21.45
CA ASP A 227 -1.14 11.52 -20.61
C ASP A 227 -0.27 10.31 -21.01
N TYR A 228 -0.91 9.17 -21.35
CA TYR A 228 -0.22 8.01 -21.88
C TYR A 228 0.56 8.33 -23.16
N ARG A 229 -0.05 9.07 -24.11
CA ARG A 229 0.66 9.46 -25.35
C ARG A 229 1.84 10.38 -25.07
N ASN A 230 1.70 11.29 -24.10
CA ASN A 230 2.76 12.21 -23.70
C ASN A 230 3.91 11.48 -22.96
N GLY A 231 3.56 10.45 -22.19
CA GLY A 231 4.51 9.67 -21.39
C GLY A 231 5.07 8.43 -22.09
N ILE A 232 4.65 8.12 -23.32
CA ILE A 232 5.00 6.85 -24.00
C ILE A 232 6.52 6.68 -24.13
N SER A 233 6.99 5.49 -23.81
CA SER A 233 8.41 5.09 -23.88
C SER A 233 8.72 4.24 -25.10
N GLY A 234 10.02 3.96 -25.31
CA GLY A 234 10.48 3.00 -26.29
C GLY A 234 10.30 1.53 -25.86
N GLU A 235 9.95 1.29 -24.59
CA GLU A 235 9.85 -0.07 -24.04
C GLU A 235 8.62 -0.82 -24.55
N GLN A 236 8.85 -2.03 -25.07
CA GLN A 236 7.79 -2.91 -25.54
C GLN A 236 7.27 -3.80 -24.40
N VAL A 237 5.97 -3.90 -24.31
CA VAL A 237 5.27 -4.73 -23.32
C VAL A 237 4.85 -6.04 -23.94
N GLY A 238 5.28 -7.16 -23.36
CA GLY A 238 4.95 -8.49 -23.86
C GLY A 238 3.46 -8.82 -23.77
N ALA A 239 2.94 -9.60 -24.74
CA ALA A 239 1.52 -9.93 -24.85
C ALA A 239 0.90 -10.52 -23.57
N LYS A 240 1.66 -11.33 -22.81
CA LYS A 240 1.20 -11.89 -21.52
C LYS A 240 0.96 -10.83 -20.46
N ARG A 241 1.76 -9.76 -20.41
CA ARG A 241 1.53 -8.62 -19.51
C ARG A 241 0.31 -7.81 -19.96
N LEU A 242 0.20 -7.54 -21.27
CA LEU A 242 -0.92 -6.81 -21.85
C LEU A 242 -2.29 -7.50 -21.65
N SER A 243 -2.32 -8.84 -21.55
CA SER A 243 -3.58 -9.56 -21.29
C SER A 243 -4.21 -9.25 -19.93
N ARG A 244 -3.42 -8.77 -18.94
CA ARG A 244 -3.93 -8.35 -17.63
C ARG A 244 -4.81 -7.10 -17.69
N LEU A 245 -4.65 -6.28 -18.72
CA LEU A 245 -5.41 -5.05 -18.93
C LEU A 245 -6.88 -5.25 -19.37
N CYS A 246 -7.37 -6.48 -19.44
CA CYS A 246 -8.73 -6.77 -19.92
C CYS A 246 -9.82 -6.49 -18.88
N HIS A 247 -9.49 -6.31 -17.62
CA HIS A 247 -10.45 -6.28 -16.50
C HIS A 247 -10.48 -4.95 -15.72
N MET A 248 -10.04 -3.85 -16.35
CA MET A 248 -10.06 -2.52 -15.71
C MET A 248 -11.49 -2.03 -15.54
N GLU A 249 -11.85 -1.62 -14.33
CA GLU A 249 -13.19 -1.11 -14.00
C GLU A 249 -13.26 0.41 -14.11
N ASN A 250 -12.20 1.12 -13.74
CA ASN A 250 -12.13 2.57 -13.94
C ASN A 250 -12.16 2.93 -15.45
N SER A 251 -13.01 3.87 -15.84
CA SER A 251 -13.20 4.23 -17.25
C SER A 251 -11.95 4.84 -17.90
N ILE A 252 -11.24 5.72 -17.20
CA ILE A 252 -10.01 6.37 -17.68
C ILE A 252 -8.92 5.31 -17.91
N LEU A 253 -8.70 4.45 -16.92
CA LEU A 253 -7.69 3.39 -17.00
C LEU A 253 -8.03 2.36 -18.09
N ARG A 254 -9.31 2.08 -18.31
CA ARG A 254 -9.78 1.19 -19.39
C ARG A 254 -9.44 1.76 -20.76
N GLU A 255 -9.66 3.05 -20.97
CA GLU A 255 -9.33 3.73 -22.22
C GLU A 255 -7.82 3.77 -22.45
N THR A 256 -7.04 4.05 -21.42
CA THR A 256 -5.57 4.01 -21.46
C THR A 256 -5.05 2.60 -21.74
N ALA A 257 -5.65 1.57 -21.13
CA ALA A 257 -5.32 0.17 -21.39
C ALA A 257 -5.60 -0.22 -22.87
N VAL A 258 -6.64 0.34 -23.49
CA VAL A 258 -6.90 0.13 -24.93
C VAL A 258 -5.77 0.73 -25.78
N GLN A 259 -5.30 1.93 -25.47
CA GLN A 259 -4.17 2.55 -26.19
C GLN A 259 -2.89 1.74 -25.99
N MET A 260 -2.59 1.32 -24.78
CA MET A 260 -1.41 0.50 -24.46
C MET A 260 -1.41 -0.83 -25.24
N ARG A 261 -2.58 -1.50 -25.36
CA ARG A 261 -2.70 -2.72 -26.17
C ARG A 261 -2.48 -2.47 -27.66
N LYS A 262 -2.87 -1.29 -28.19
CA LYS A 262 -2.68 -0.94 -29.60
C LYS A 262 -1.22 -0.64 -29.91
N THR A 263 -0.51 0.03 -29.02
CA THR A 263 0.88 0.45 -29.23
C THR A 263 1.89 -0.65 -28.83
N GLY A 264 1.50 -1.51 -27.87
CA GLY A 264 2.38 -2.51 -27.27
C GLY A 264 3.50 -1.89 -26.43
N ARG A 265 3.36 -0.65 -25.93
CA ARG A 265 4.40 0.09 -25.22
C ARG A 265 3.94 0.55 -23.85
N ALA A 266 4.88 0.75 -22.93
CA ALA A 266 4.65 1.38 -21.64
C ALA A 266 4.82 2.91 -21.74
N ALA A 267 4.24 3.63 -20.79
CA ALA A 267 4.54 5.02 -20.52
C ALA A 267 4.88 5.20 -19.04
N TYR A 268 5.79 6.11 -18.72
CA TYR A 268 6.35 6.25 -17.39
C TYR A 268 6.09 7.63 -16.79
N GLN A 269 5.96 7.69 -15.47
CA GLN A 269 5.77 8.91 -14.70
C GLN A 269 6.86 9.94 -14.97
N GLU A 270 8.10 9.51 -15.14
CA GLU A 270 9.24 10.39 -15.41
C GLU A 270 9.09 11.19 -16.71
N ASN A 271 8.37 10.67 -17.69
CA ASN A 271 8.16 11.35 -18.98
C ASN A 271 7.11 12.47 -18.88
N ILE A 272 6.29 12.49 -17.82
CA ILE A 272 5.26 13.52 -17.58
C ILE A 272 5.54 14.35 -16.32
N LEU A 273 6.76 14.35 -15.80
CA LEU A 273 7.15 15.07 -14.58
C LEU A 273 6.80 16.55 -14.60
N LYS A 274 6.90 17.20 -15.76
CA LYS A 274 6.56 18.62 -15.91
C LYS A 274 5.07 18.86 -15.69
N ASP A 275 4.23 18.02 -16.27
CA ASP A 275 2.77 18.13 -16.12
C ASP A 275 2.35 17.88 -14.67
N LEU A 276 2.97 16.90 -13.99
CA LEU A 276 2.75 16.65 -12.57
C LEU A 276 3.14 17.87 -11.72
N LEU A 277 4.30 18.46 -11.96
CA LEU A 277 4.78 19.63 -11.23
C LEU A 277 3.91 20.87 -11.48
N GLU A 278 3.44 21.07 -12.70
CA GLU A 278 2.54 22.18 -13.05
C GLU A 278 1.22 22.06 -12.29
N ASP A 279 0.62 20.87 -12.21
CA ASP A 279 -0.61 20.64 -11.46
C ASP A 279 -0.42 20.96 -9.97
N LEU A 280 0.69 20.50 -9.36
CA LEU A 280 1.00 20.80 -7.96
C LEU A 280 1.17 22.31 -7.73
N ALA A 281 1.88 23.00 -8.65
CA ALA A 281 2.06 24.44 -8.56
C ALA A 281 0.74 25.21 -8.71
N VAL A 282 -0.16 24.77 -9.60
CA VAL A 282 -1.50 25.34 -9.73
C VAL A 282 -2.33 25.12 -8.46
N TYR A 283 -2.28 23.91 -7.90
CA TYR A 283 -3.00 23.59 -6.66
C TYR A 283 -2.54 24.49 -5.50
N ILE A 284 -1.24 24.63 -5.28
CA ILE A 284 -0.68 25.48 -4.21
C ILE A 284 -1.15 26.94 -4.35
N LYS A 285 -1.14 27.49 -5.58
CA LYS A 285 -1.58 28.87 -5.82
C LYS A 285 -3.09 29.10 -5.66
N SER A 286 -3.88 28.02 -5.68
CA SER A 286 -5.34 28.08 -5.51
C SER A 286 -5.78 28.07 -4.05
N LYS A 287 -4.88 27.86 -3.12
CA LYS A 287 -5.11 27.79 -1.66
C LYS A 287 -4.60 29.04 -0.96
#